data_f013353b00e4e39eda8b697c29865e83
#
_entry.id   f013353b00e4e39eda8b697c29865e83
#
_cell.length_a   1.000
_cell.length_b   1.000
_cell.length_c   1.000
_cell.angle_alpha   90.00
_cell.angle_beta   90.00
_cell.angle_gamma   90.00
#
_symmetry.space_group_name_H-M   'P 1'
#
loop_
_entity.id
_entity.type
_entity.pdbx_description
1 polymer ?
#
loop_
_entity_poly.entity_id
_entity_poly.type
_entity_poly.pdbx_seq_one_letter_code
_entity_poly.pdbx_strand_id
1 'polypeptide(L)'
;MSDALIQQSIARLVPEGSRVLDLGCGDGALLDLLQRERGCSGYGIELDDVNVHACVRRGVNVIQLNLDEGLSMFGDLSFDVVLQIDTLQHLRNAEVMLRETARVGRLGIV
;
A
#
# COMPACT_ATOMS: atom_id res chain seq x y z
N MET A 1 -13.53 12.99 -9.88
CA MET A 1 -12.18 13.36 -9.43
C MET A 1 -11.17 12.44 -10.11
N SER A 2 -10.09 12.98 -10.66
CA SER A 2 -9.10 12.16 -11.35
C SER A 2 -8.25 11.37 -10.34
N ASP A 3 -7.74 10.22 -10.77
CA ASP A 3 -6.83 9.40 -9.96
C ASP A 3 -5.59 10.19 -9.54
N ALA A 4 -5.09 11.05 -10.42
CA ALA A 4 -3.92 11.88 -10.11
C ALA A 4 -4.17 12.83 -8.94
N LEU A 5 -5.37 13.45 -8.87
CA LEU A 5 -5.73 14.31 -7.75
C LEU A 5 -5.85 13.54 -6.44
N ILE A 6 -6.46 12.36 -6.50
CA ILE A 6 -6.60 11.48 -5.33
C ILE A 6 -5.21 11.08 -4.83
N GLN A 7 -4.33 10.66 -5.73
CA GLN A 7 -2.98 10.25 -5.37
C GLN A 7 -2.18 11.40 -4.75
N GLN A 8 -2.26 12.60 -5.29
CA GLN A 8 -1.59 13.76 -4.72
C GLN A 8 -2.13 14.14 -3.35
N SER A 9 -3.44 14.03 -3.16
CA SER A 9 -4.07 14.29 -1.86
C SER A 9 -3.58 13.29 -0.80
N ILE A 10 -3.48 12.00 -1.18
CA ILE A 10 -2.95 10.97 -0.28
C ILE A 10 -1.48 11.23 0.03
N ALA A 11 -0.70 11.60 -0.98
CA ALA A 11 0.72 11.87 -0.82
C ALA A 11 0.99 12.96 0.22
N ARG A 12 0.13 13.97 0.30
CA ARG A 12 0.25 15.04 1.30
C ARG A 12 0.04 14.55 2.73
N LEU A 13 -0.73 13.47 2.90
CA LEU A 13 -1.00 12.88 4.22
C LEU A 13 0.14 11.99 4.71
N VAL A 14 0.98 11.53 3.80
CA VAL A 14 2.09 10.62 4.14
C VAL A 14 3.32 11.44 4.50
N PRO A 15 3.86 11.30 5.71
CA PRO A 15 5.08 12.02 6.09
C PRO A 15 6.26 11.67 5.18
N GLU A 16 7.10 12.65 4.90
CA GLU A 16 8.29 12.43 4.10
C GLU A 16 9.18 11.36 4.72
N GLY A 17 9.80 10.55 3.85
CA GLY A 17 10.71 9.50 4.28
C GLY A 17 10.07 8.30 4.93
N SER A 18 8.73 8.20 4.91
CA SER A 18 8.02 7.08 5.52
C SER A 18 8.32 5.76 4.84
N ARG A 19 8.31 4.69 5.62
CA ARG A 19 8.25 3.32 5.11
C ARG A 19 6.78 2.95 4.96
N VAL A 20 6.34 2.68 3.73
CA VAL A 20 4.93 2.55 3.36
C VAL A 20 4.62 1.13 2.90
N LEU A 21 3.48 0.61 3.33
CA LEU A 21 2.88 -0.60 2.80
C LEU A 21 1.56 -0.22 2.13
N ASP A 22 1.45 -0.47 0.83
CA ASP A 22 0.24 -0.15 0.05
C ASP A 22 -0.50 -1.43 -0.29
N LEU A 23 -1.63 -1.65 0.36
CA LEU A 23 -2.44 -2.86 0.20
C LEU A 23 -3.37 -2.72 -1.00
N GLY A 24 -3.20 -3.59 -2.00
CA GLY A 24 -3.90 -3.48 -3.26
C GLY A 24 -3.35 -2.33 -4.09
N CYS A 25 -2.04 -2.33 -4.32
CA CYS A 25 -1.34 -1.16 -4.87
C CYS A 25 -1.60 -0.91 -6.37
N GLY A 26 -2.34 -1.78 -7.05
CA GLY A 26 -2.60 -1.63 -8.47
C GLY A 26 -1.30 -1.63 -9.27
N ASP A 27 -1.19 -0.71 -10.22
CA ASP A 27 -0.03 -0.59 -11.09
C ASP A 27 1.19 0.08 -10.43
N GLY A 28 1.08 0.42 -9.15
CA GLY A 28 2.17 1.03 -8.41
C GLY A 28 2.31 2.53 -8.57
N ALA A 29 1.36 3.20 -9.22
CA ALA A 29 1.47 4.65 -9.49
C ALA A 29 1.60 5.48 -8.21
N LEU A 30 0.82 5.16 -7.16
CA LEU A 30 0.88 5.89 -5.91
C LEU A 30 2.22 5.69 -5.19
N LEU A 31 2.69 4.45 -5.10
CA LEU A 31 4.00 4.17 -4.49
C LEU A 31 5.14 4.84 -5.26
N ASP A 32 5.09 4.82 -6.58
CA ASP A 32 6.06 5.51 -7.42
C ASP A 32 6.07 7.02 -7.11
N LEU A 33 4.90 7.62 -7.01
CA LEU A 33 4.75 9.03 -6.64
C LEU A 33 5.36 9.32 -5.27
N LEU A 34 5.06 8.49 -4.28
CA LEU A 34 5.57 8.64 -2.92
C LEU A 34 7.11 8.50 -2.87
N GLN A 35 7.66 7.57 -3.64
CA GLN A 35 9.11 7.40 -3.72
C GLN A 35 9.78 8.64 -4.33
N ARG A 36 9.24 9.14 -5.45
CA ARG A 36 9.85 10.26 -6.18
C ARG A 36 9.67 11.60 -5.48
N GLU A 37 8.50 11.85 -4.89
CA GLU A 37 8.16 13.17 -4.36
C GLU A 37 8.28 13.29 -2.85
N ARG A 38 8.17 12.17 -2.13
CA ARG A 38 8.16 12.17 -0.66
C ARG A 38 9.32 11.39 -0.06
N GLY A 39 10.21 10.84 -0.88
CA GLY A 39 11.34 10.06 -0.38
C GLY A 39 10.95 8.80 0.38
N CYS A 40 9.76 8.26 0.13
CA CYS A 40 9.27 7.06 0.82
C CYS A 40 9.92 5.80 0.28
N SER A 41 9.94 4.77 1.11
CA SER A 41 10.32 3.40 0.76
C SER A 41 9.17 2.46 1.08
N GLY A 42 9.32 1.18 0.79
CA GLY A 42 8.35 0.17 1.20
C GLY A 42 7.92 -0.75 0.07
N TYR A 43 6.72 -1.30 0.22
CA TYR A 43 6.19 -2.35 -0.65
C TYR A 43 4.74 -2.13 -1.00
N GLY A 44 4.36 -2.62 -2.18
CA GLY A 44 2.96 -2.82 -2.54
C GLY A 44 2.59 -4.29 -2.43
N ILE A 45 1.34 -4.55 -2.12
CA ILE A 45 0.73 -5.89 -2.19
C ILE A 45 -0.29 -5.85 -3.32
N GLU A 46 -0.19 -6.77 -4.26
CA GLU A 46 -1.09 -6.85 -5.40
C GLU A 46 -1.24 -8.30 -5.85
N LEU A 47 -2.43 -8.69 -6.27
CA LEU A 47 -2.70 -10.06 -6.72
C LEU A 47 -2.67 -10.19 -8.24
N ASP A 48 -3.09 -9.16 -8.97
CA ASP A 48 -3.24 -9.21 -10.42
C ASP A 48 -1.88 -9.20 -11.14
N ASP A 49 -1.64 -10.19 -12.02
CA ASP A 49 -0.37 -10.33 -12.72
C ASP A 49 0.02 -9.09 -13.54
N VAL A 50 -0.94 -8.49 -14.24
CA VAL A 50 -0.70 -7.32 -15.09
C VAL A 50 -0.21 -6.16 -14.23
N ASN A 51 -0.86 -5.94 -13.08
CA ASN A 51 -0.47 -4.89 -12.14
C ASN A 51 0.88 -5.15 -11.49
N VAL A 52 1.16 -6.40 -11.12
CA VAL A 52 2.47 -6.78 -10.56
C VAL A 52 3.57 -6.46 -11.56
N HIS A 53 3.38 -6.82 -12.83
CA HIS A 53 4.34 -6.51 -13.89
C HIS A 53 4.52 -4.99 -14.08
N ALA A 54 3.43 -4.23 -13.99
CA ALA A 54 3.50 -2.77 -14.08
C ALA A 54 4.33 -2.17 -12.93
N CYS A 55 4.14 -2.66 -11.71
CA CYS A 55 4.94 -2.26 -10.55
C CYS A 55 6.44 -2.52 -10.77
N VAL A 56 6.77 -3.70 -11.26
CA VAL A 56 8.17 -4.05 -11.54
C VAL A 56 8.78 -3.10 -12.56
N ARG A 57 8.04 -2.79 -13.64
CA ARG A 57 8.52 -1.86 -14.66
C ARG A 57 8.72 -0.43 -14.11
N ARG A 58 7.93 -0.02 -13.12
CA ARG A 58 8.08 1.29 -12.46
C ARG A 58 9.23 1.33 -11.46
N GLY A 59 9.79 0.18 -11.10
CA GLY A 59 10.79 0.10 -10.03
C GLY A 59 10.18 0.13 -8.64
N VAL A 60 8.91 -0.23 -8.51
CA VAL A 60 8.20 -0.33 -7.23
C VAL A 60 8.37 -1.75 -6.70
N ASN A 61 8.73 -1.88 -5.43
CA ASN A 61 8.78 -3.18 -4.76
C ASN A 61 7.36 -3.70 -4.57
N VAL A 62 7.06 -4.88 -5.07
CA VAL A 62 5.74 -5.47 -5.00
C VAL A 62 5.84 -6.93 -4.55
N ILE A 63 4.87 -7.35 -3.74
CA ILE A 63 4.71 -8.74 -3.32
C ILE A 63 3.37 -9.20 -3.88
N GLN A 64 3.37 -10.28 -4.66
CA GLN A 64 2.14 -10.85 -5.19
C GLN A 64 1.51 -11.73 -4.11
N LEU A 65 0.38 -11.27 -3.58
CA LEU A 65 -0.27 -11.92 -2.45
C LEU A 65 -1.76 -11.61 -2.46
N ASN A 66 -2.57 -12.60 -2.11
CA ASN A 66 -3.97 -12.41 -1.82
C ASN A 66 -4.10 -11.87 -0.39
N LEU A 67 -4.67 -10.67 -0.23
CA LEU A 67 -4.81 -10.03 1.08
C LEU A 67 -5.65 -10.83 2.07
N ASP A 68 -6.57 -11.67 1.59
CA ASP A 68 -7.35 -12.57 2.46
C ASP A 68 -6.46 -13.59 3.20
N GLU A 69 -5.24 -13.80 2.75
CA GLU A 69 -4.26 -14.67 3.42
C GLU A 69 -3.55 -13.96 4.59
N GLY A 70 -3.76 -12.66 4.76
CA GLY A 70 -3.22 -11.89 5.87
C GLY A 70 -1.82 -11.34 5.62
N LEU A 71 -1.26 -10.70 6.64
CA LEU A 71 0.02 -10.00 6.60
C LEU A 71 1.05 -10.61 7.57
N SER A 72 0.94 -11.92 7.84
CA SER A 72 1.79 -12.58 8.84
C SER A 72 3.28 -12.54 8.52
N MET A 73 3.64 -12.27 7.26
CA MET A 73 5.04 -12.13 6.85
C MET A 73 5.71 -10.86 7.40
N PHE A 74 4.92 -9.89 7.84
CA PHE A 74 5.43 -8.64 8.38
C PHE A 74 5.33 -8.63 9.91
N GLY A 75 6.39 -8.15 10.56
CA GLY A 75 6.41 -7.97 12.01
C GLY A 75 5.59 -6.77 12.46
N ASP A 76 5.39 -6.66 13.77
CA ASP A 76 4.69 -5.52 14.37
C ASP A 76 5.42 -4.23 14.06
N LEU A 77 4.65 -3.19 13.74
CA LEU A 77 5.15 -1.83 13.50
C LEU A 77 6.28 -1.77 12.46
N SER A 78 6.23 -2.68 11.45
CA SER A 78 7.23 -2.71 10.37
C SER A 78 7.14 -1.51 9.44
N PHE A 79 6.00 -0.82 9.40
CA PHE A 79 5.76 0.30 8.50
C PHE A 79 5.32 1.55 9.27
N ASP A 80 5.71 2.71 8.76
CA ASP A 80 5.23 3.99 9.29
C ASP A 80 3.79 4.26 8.87
N VAL A 81 3.45 3.91 7.63
CA VAL A 81 2.12 4.13 7.05
C VAL A 81 1.66 2.89 6.30
N VAL A 82 0.41 2.50 6.50
CA VAL A 82 -0.26 1.46 5.72
C VAL A 82 -1.44 2.09 4.98
N LEU A 83 -1.47 1.94 3.66
CA LEU A 83 -2.51 2.47 2.81
C LEU A 83 -3.48 1.34 2.43
N GLN A 84 -4.79 1.62 2.53
CA GLN A 84 -5.85 0.68 2.16
C GLN A 84 -6.91 1.40 1.33
N ILE A 85 -6.49 1.98 0.22
CA ILE A 85 -7.38 2.78 -0.61
C ILE A 85 -8.27 1.85 -1.45
N ASP A 86 -9.58 1.91 -1.22
CA ASP A 86 -10.61 1.10 -1.90
C ASP A 86 -10.41 -0.42 -1.80
N THR A 87 -9.66 -0.88 -0.82
CA THR A 87 -9.29 -2.30 -0.71
C THR A 87 -10.23 -3.10 0.18
N LEU A 88 -10.64 -2.52 1.32
CA LEU A 88 -11.40 -3.25 2.35
C LEU A 88 -12.73 -3.81 1.82
N GLN A 89 -13.40 -3.09 0.94
CA GLN A 89 -14.71 -3.50 0.40
C GLN A 89 -14.64 -4.77 -0.44
N HIS A 90 -13.46 -5.17 -0.91
CA HIS A 90 -13.25 -6.36 -1.73
C HIS A 90 -12.76 -7.56 -0.94
N LEU A 91 -12.53 -7.41 0.37
CA LEU A 91 -12.00 -8.46 1.21
C LEU A 91 -13.12 -9.25 1.89
N ARG A 92 -12.90 -10.56 2.05
CA ARG A 92 -13.82 -11.43 2.75
C ARG A 92 -13.89 -11.13 4.24
N ASN A 93 -12.77 -10.71 4.81
CA ASN A 93 -12.66 -10.43 6.24
C ASN A 93 -11.95 -9.11 6.48
N ALA A 94 -12.68 -8.01 6.28
CA ALA A 94 -12.18 -6.66 6.47
C ALA A 94 -11.73 -6.41 7.91
N GLU A 95 -12.42 -7.01 8.90
CA GLU A 95 -12.07 -6.83 10.30
C GLU A 95 -10.68 -7.37 10.62
N VAL A 96 -10.36 -8.56 10.13
CA VAL A 96 -9.02 -9.14 10.30
C VAL A 96 -7.97 -8.23 9.64
N MET A 97 -8.25 -7.72 8.45
CA MET A 97 -7.32 -6.85 7.74
C MET A 97 -7.11 -5.53 8.50
N LEU A 98 -8.15 -4.96 9.11
CA LEU A 98 -8.01 -3.76 9.93
C LEU A 98 -7.11 -4.01 11.14
N ARG A 99 -7.26 -5.15 11.80
CA ARG A 99 -6.38 -5.53 12.92
C ARG A 99 -4.93 -5.70 12.47
N GLU A 100 -4.73 -6.35 11.32
CA GLU A 100 -3.39 -6.55 10.78
C GLU A 100 -2.74 -5.23 10.37
N THR A 101 -3.53 -4.31 9.80
CA THR A 101 -3.05 -2.96 9.49
C THR A 101 -2.59 -2.24 10.76
N ALA A 102 -3.38 -2.31 11.83
CA ALA A 102 -3.04 -1.70 13.11
C ALA A 102 -1.80 -2.34 13.75
N ARG A 103 -1.59 -3.63 13.48
CA ARG A 103 -0.42 -4.35 14.00
C ARG A 103 0.87 -3.95 13.27
N VAL A 104 0.83 -3.90 11.93
CA VAL A 104 2.05 -3.72 11.11
C VAL A 104 2.41 -2.26 10.88
N GLY A 105 1.48 -1.33 11.03
CA GLY A 105 1.68 0.08 10.75
C GLY A 105 1.41 0.99 11.93
N ARG A 106 2.12 2.13 11.97
CA ARG A 106 1.88 3.16 12.98
C ARG A 106 0.69 4.03 12.62
N LEU A 107 0.48 4.28 11.34
CA LEU A 107 -0.63 5.08 10.81
C LEU A 107 -1.29 4.30 9.66
N GLY A 108 -2.61 4.19 9.70
CA GLY A 108 -3.39 3.63 8.61
C GLY A 108 -4.18 4.72 7.89
N ILE A 109 -4.21 4.67 6.57
CA ILE A 109 -5.03 5.55 5.73
C ILE A 109 -5.95 4.68 4.89
N VAL A 110 -7.24 4.85 5.08
CA VAL A 110 -8.28 4.02 4.48
C VAL A 110 -9.11 4.82 3.47
#